data_95e0650caab4b4c91bcc0837ee284351
#
_entry.id   95e0650caab4b4c91bcc0837ee284351
#
_cell.length_a   1.000
_cell.length_b   1.000
_cell.length_c   1.000
_cell.angle_alpha   90.00
_cell.angle_beta   90.00
_cell.angle_gamma   90.00
#
_symmetry.space_group_name_H-M   'P 1'
#
loop_
_entity.id
_entity.type
_entity.pdbx_description
1 polymer ?
#
loop_
_entity_poly.entity_id
_entity_poly.type
_entity_poly.pdbx_seq_one_letter_code
_entity_poly.pdbx_strand_id
1 'polypeptide(L)' 'PEEPFALNYRWVFIASMIFLGLVTLLVLFANIRLWSA' A
#
# COMPACT_ATOMS: atom_id res chain seq x y z
N PRO A 1 29.81 -5.61 -5.26
CA PRO A 1 29.12 -5.03 -5.30
C PRO A 1 27.90 -5.26 -4.89
N GLU A 2 27.44 -5.07 -4.26
CA GLU A 2 26.53 -5.27 -3.86
C GLU A 2 25.60 -4.87 -4.13
N GLU A 3 24.90 -4.76 -3.93
CA GLU A 3 24.01 -4.51 -4.34
C GLU A 3 23.16 -3.73 -3.73
N PRO A 4 23.14 -2.60 -3.76
CA PRO A 4 22.17 -1.68 -3.35
C PRO A 4 20.88 -1.96 -4.06
N PHE A 5 20.93 -2.70 -5.13
CA PHE A 5 19.77 -3.03 -5.81
C PHE A 5 18.79 -3.79 -4.95
N ALA A 6 19.20 -4.80 -4.25
CA ALA A 6 18.34 -5.61 -3.41
C ALA A 6 17.72 -4.74 -2.30
N LEU A 7 18.51 -3.84 -1.75
CA LEU A 7 18.01 -2.98 -0.69
C LEU A 7 16.93 -2.06 -1.21
N ASN A 8 17.13 -1.52 -2.39
CA ASN A 8 16.15 -0.63 -2.98
C ASN A 8 14.86 -1.37 -3.25
N TYR A 9 15.00 -2.58 -3.69
CA TYR A 9 13.83 -3.39 -3.99
C TYR A 9 12.99 -3.62 -2.75
N ARG A 10 13.64 -3.86 -1.64
CA ARG A 10 12.95 -4.13 -0.41
C ARG A 10 12.11 -2.93 -0.01
N TRP A 11 12.69 -1.76 -0.06
CA TRP A 11 11.97 -0.55 0.32
C TRP A 11 10.80 -0.31 -0.60
N VAL A 12 10.98 -0.56 -1.87
CA VAL A 12 9.92 -0.37 -2.84
C VAL A 12 8.78 -1.34 -2.54
N PHE A 13 9.14 -2.55 -2.16
CA PHE A 13 8.14 -3.55 -1.86
C PHE A 13 7.31 -3.15 -0.65
N ILE A 14 7.98 -2.70 0.39
CA ILE A 14 7.30 -2.29 1.61
C ILE A 14 6.39 -1.09 1.32
N ALA A 15 6.91 -0.14 0.58
CA ALA A 15 6.12 1.05 0.26
C ALA A 15 4.88 0.67 -0.54
N SER A 16 5.04 -0.28 -1.45
CA SER A 16 3.93 -0.72 -2.26
C SER A 16 2.86 -1.37 -1.41
N MET A 17 3.29 -2.19 -0.46
CA MET A 17 2.34 -2.87 0.41
C MET A 17 1.57 -1.88 1.25
N ILE A 18 2.27 -0.88 1.77
CA ILE A 18 1.62 0.13 2.58
C ILE A 18 0.62 0.91 1.74
N PHE A 19 1.04 1.27 0.54
CA PHE A 19 0.16 2.03 -0.34
C PHE A 19 -1.09 1.24 -0.69
N LEU A 20 -0.90 -0.02 -0.99
CA LEU A 20 -2.02 -0.88 -1.35
C LEU A 20 -2.98 -1.01 -0.17
N GLY A 21 -2.43 -1.19 1.02
CA GLY A 21 -3.26 -1.30 2.20
C GLY A 21 -4.06 -0.04 2.46
N LEU A 22 -3.42 1.10 2.27
CA LEU A 22 -4.08 2.37 2.49
C LEU A 22 -5.22 2.56 1.49
N VAL A 23 -4.95 2.25 0.24
CA VAL A 23 -5.97 2.41 -0.80
C VAL A 23 -7.14 1.48 -0.52
N THR A 24 -6.84 0.25 -0.11
CA THR A 24 -7.89 -0.71 0.19
C THR A 24 -8.75 -0.20 1.34
N LEU A 25 -8.11 0.32 2.36
CA LEU A 25 -8.84 0.83 3.51
C LEU A 25 -9.72 2.00 3.10
N LEU A 26 -9.19 2.85 2.25
CA LEU A 26 -9.95 4.02 1.82
C LEU A 26 -11.18 3.60 1.03
N VAL A 27 -11.00 2.65 0.14
CA VAL A 27 -12.11 2.17 -0.66
C VAL A 27 -13.15 1.51 0.22
N LEU A 28 -12.70 0.74 1.18
CA LEU A 28 -13.62 0.07 2.08
C LEU A 28 -14.41 1.09 2.90
N PHE A 29 -13.72 2.09 3.39
CA PHE A 29 -14.35 3.13 4.18
C PHE A 29 -15.40 3.86 3.36
N ALA A 30 -15.06 4.19 2.13
CA ALA A 30 -15.99 4.89 1.26
C ALA A 30 -17.21 4.03 0.99
N ASN A 31 -17.00 2.74 0.79
CA ASN A 31 -18.11 1.84 0.54
C ASN A 31 -19.04 1.76 1.72
N ILE A 32 -18.47 1.66 2.91
CA ILE A 32 -19.30 1.57 4.10
C ILE A 32 -20.08 2.85 4.29
N ARG A 33 -19.46 3.97 4.00
CA ARG A 33 -20.15 5.25 4.14
C ARG A 33 -21.31 5.36 3.17
N LEU A 34 -21.06 4.94 1.95
CA LEU A 34 -22.12 4.97 0.95
C LEU A 34 -23.27 4.08 1.34
N TRP A 35 -22.95 2.94 1.90
CA TRP A 35 -23.99 2.01 2.33
C TRP A 35 -24.78 2.59 3.49
N SER A 36 -24.09 3.30 4.35
CA SER A 36 -24.75 3.84 5.53
C SER A 36 -25.61 5.05 5.18
N ALA A 37 -25.17 5.73 4.15
CA ALA A 37 -25.91 6.92 3.76
C ALA A 37 -27.19 6.53 3.08
#